data_eeb89ba0887f8135b91d20f89bf10b94
#
_entry.id   eeb89ba0887f8135b91d20f89bf10b94
#
_cell.length_a   1.000
_cell.length_b   1.000
_cell.length_c   1.000
_cell.angle_alpha   90.00
_cell.angle_beta   90.00
_cell.angle_gamma   90.00
#
_symmetry.space_group_name_H-M   'P 1'
#
loop_
_entity.id
_entity.type
_entity.pdbx_description
1 polymer ?
#
loop_
_entity_poly.entity_id
_entity_poly.type
_entity_poly.pdbx_seq_one_letter_code
_entity_poly.pdbx_strand_id
1 'polypeptide(L)'
;INAMYSGTAPIEAFADAMVIAKVGGEVREIHVEEGDDVTRGQLLARLDGDRLRFEKDQAEANLRKLERDYQRNVDLRERGLISEGDFDKIQYEMEALQATFDLASLELGYTEIRAPIDGVVSERFIKLGNTIDVNAETFQVTSLEPLVSYLHVPEREYRRISPGQDASIQIDALTGIRFDATVARISPVVDAATGTFKITIEVSDPSRRLKPGMFGRIDIVHDTRAQALQIPRSAVIEESGESIVYVVSDEVAEKRIIHTGYSESGNVEVVDGLDDSDEIVVVGHTNLKNGSKVSVINGTGAANLSARAGASGE
;
A
#
# COMPACT_ATOMS: atom_id res chain seq x y z
N ILE A 1 9.99 25.37 2.50
CA ILE A 1 10.93 24.28 2.20
C ILE A 1 10.58 23.08 3.05
N ASN A 2 10.61 21.91 2.45
CA ASN A 2 10.32 20.65 3.13
C ASN A 2 11.62 19.91 3.46
N ALA A 3 11.71 19.44 4.69
CA ALA A 3 12.72 18.47 5.05
C ALA A 3 12.19 17.07 4.77
N MET A 4 12.88 16.31 3.95
CA MET A 4 12.44 15.01 3.51
C MET A 4 13.46 13.93 3.88
N TYR A 5 12.96 12.78 4.27
CA TYR A 5 13.74 11.55 4.29
C TYR A 5 13.49 10.79 2.99
N SER A 6 14.55 10.48 2.26
CA SER A 6 14.46 9.75 0.99
C SER A 6 15.01 8.34 1.13
N GLY A 7 14.29 7.39 0.59
CA GLY A 7 14.70 5.99 0.50
C GLY A 7 14.13 5.32 -0.73
N THR A 8 14.51 4.07 -0.99
CA THR A 8 14.00 3.29 -2.11
C THR A 8 13.44 1.97 -1.62
N ALA A 9 12.28 1.59 -2.14
CA ALA A 9 11.65 0.32 -1.80
C ALA A 9 10.74 -0.16 -2.95
N PRO A 10 10.43 -1.46 -3.00
CA PRO A 10 9.45 -1.99 -3.94
C PRO A 10 8.03 -1.58 -3.56
N ILE A 11 7.18 -1.45 -4.56
CA ILE A 11 5.72 -1.42 -4.39
C ILE A 11 5.25 -2.86 -4.23
N GLU A 12 4.42 -3.10 -3.24
CA GLU A 12 3.82 -4.40 -2.97
C GLU A 12 2.30 -4.28 -2.90
N ALA A 13 1.62 -5.38 -3.19
CA ALA A 13 0.20 -5.47 -2.91
C ALA A 13 -0.03 -5.57 -1.40
N PHE A 14 -1.07 -4.91 -0.90
CA PHE A 14 -1.45 -5.06 0.52
C PHE A 14 -1.87 -6.50 0.86
N ALA A 15 -2.56 -7.16 -0.08
CA ALA A 15 -2.97 -8.55 0.04
C ALA A 15 -2.70 -9.29 -1.28
N ASP A 16 -2.15 -10.47 -1.15
CA ASP A 16 -1.89 -11.40 -2.24
C ASP A 16 -2.31 -12.80 -1.78
N ALA A 17 -3.25 -13.39 -2.49
CA ALA A 17 -3.89 -14.62 -2.07
C ALA A 17 -3.72 -15.71 -3.12
N MET A 18 -3.02 -16.77 -2.74
CA MET A 18 -2.98 -18.02 -3.49
C MET A 18 -4.29 -18.79 -3.23
N VAL A 19 -5.07 -18.99 -4.28
CA VAL A 19 -6.32 -19.77 -4.23
C VAL A 19 -6.00 -21.21 -4.54
N ILE A 20 -6.24 -22.08 -3.57
CA ILE A 20 -6.01 -23.53 -3.70
C ILE A 20 -7.31 -24.32 -3.80
N ALA A 21 -7.28 -25.44 -4.51
CA ALA A 21 -8.41 -26.38 -4.58
C ALA A 21 -8.60 -27.10 -3.23
N LYS A 22 -9.79 -27.03 -2.66
CA LYS A 22 -10.12 -27.73 -1.41
C LYS A 22 -10.61 -29.17 -1.63
N VAL A 23 -11.03 -29.47 -2.87
CA VAL A 23 -11.40 -30.83 -3.35
C VAL A 23 -10.74 -31.06 -4.71
N GLY A 24 -10.44 -32.31 -5.01
CA GLY A 24 -9.94 -32.70 -6.33
C GLY A 24 -11.07 -32.89 -7.33
N GLY A 25 -10.76 -32.69 -8.63
CA GLY A 25 -11.72 -32.90 -9.71
C GLY A 25 -11.23 -32.37 -11.04
N GLU A 26 -11.97 -32.67 -12.11
CA GLU A 26 -11.73 -32.11 -13.43
C GLU A 26 -12.22 -30.66 -13.50
N VAL A 27 -11.48 -29.75 -14.07
CA VAL A 27 -11.87 -28.36 -14.32
C VAL A 27 -12.90 -28.29 -15.42
N ARG A 28 -14.16 -28.03 -15.09
CA ARG A 28 -15.28 -27.98 -16.03
C ARG A 28 -15.51 -26.61 -16.64
N GLU A 29 -15.29 -25.55 -15.84
CA GLU A 29 -15.54 -24.18 -16.26
C GLU A 29 -14.46 -23.26 -15.68
N ILE A 30 -14.06 -22.27 -16.46
CA ILE A 30 -13.20 -21.16 -16.03
C ILE A 30 -13.93 -19.87 -16.45
N HIS A 31 -14.14 -18.96 -15.50
CA HIS A 31 -14.93 -17.75 -15.71
C HIS A 31 -14.10 -16.48 -15.78
N VAL A 32 -12.80 -16.58 -15.52
CA VAL A 32 -11.87 -15.45 -15.46
C VAL A 32 -10.55 -15.78 -16.11
N GLU A 33 -9.89 -14.76 -16.64
CA GLU A 33 -8.55 -14.83 -17.19
C GLU A 33 -7.58 -13.95 -16.40
N GLU A 34 -6.28 -14.10 -16.67
CA GLU A 34 -5.26 -13.22 -16.09
C GLU A 34 -5.48 -11.76 -16.51
N GLY A 35 -5.47 -10.87 -15.53
CA GLY A 35 -5.76 -9.45 -15.73
C GLY A 35 -7.20 -9.03 -15.42
N ASP A 36 -8.12 -9.98 -15.21
CA ASP A 36 -9.50 -9.66 -14.87
C ASP A 36 -9.64 -9.16 -13.42
N ASP A 37 -10.45 -8.11 -13.23
CA ASP A 37 -10.87 -7.65 -11.92
C ASP A 37 -11.88 -8.62 -11.32
N VAL A 38 -11.69 -8.99 -10.06
CA VAL A 38 -12.56 -9.90 -9.32
C VAL A 38 -12.92 -9.34 -7.95
N THR A 39 -14.13 -9.67 -7.49
CA THR A 39 -14.61 -9.32 -6.16
C THR A 39 -14.59 -10.56 -5.25
N ARG A 40 -14.42 -10.32 -3.95
CA ARG A 40 -14.47 -11.39 -2.94
C ARG A 40 -15.73 -12.23 -3.06
N GLY A 41 -15.57 -13.55 -3.13
CA GLY A 41 -16.66 -14.51 -3.31
C GLY A 41 -17.05 -14.76 -4.76
N GLN A 42 -16.52 -14.01 -5.73
CA GLN A 42 -16.77 -14.24 -7.16
C GLN A 42 -16.29 -15.63 -7.58
N LEU A 43 -17.08 -16.32 -8.41
CA LEU A 43 -16.74 -17.63 -8.98
C LEU A 43 -15.64 -17.46 -10.02
N LEU A 44 -14.50 -18.13 -9.84
CA LEU A 44 -13.37 -18.13 -10.75
C LEU A 44 -13.38 -19.35 -11.66
N ALA A 45 -13.64 -20.52 -11.10
CA ALA A 45 -13.73 -21.78 -11.83
C ALA A 45 -14.65 -22.77 -11.12
N ARG A 46 -15.09 -23.78 -11.84
CA ARG A 46 -15.89 -24.89 -11.30
C ARG A 46 -15.25 -26.22 -11.66
N LEU A 47 -15.12 -27.06 -10.65
CA LEU A 47 -14.71 -28.46 -10.79
C LEU A 47 -15.91 -29.37 -11.04
N ASP A 48 -15.67 -30.57 -11.56
CA ASP A 48 -16.65 -31.64 -11.61
C ASP A 48 -17.08 -32.01 -10.18
N GLY A 49 -18.34 -31.79 -9.89
CA GLY A 49 -18.96 -32.07 -8.58
C GLY A 49 -19.96 -33.18 -8.60
N ASP A 50 -20.10 -33.97 -9.68
CA ASP A 50 -21.18 -34.94 -9.81
C ASP A 50 -21.20 -35.96 -8.68
N ARG A 51 -20.04 -36.51 -8.30
CA ARG A 51 -19.91 -37.43 -7.18
C ARG A 51 -20.35 -36.77 -5.85
N LEU A 52 -19.85 -35.57 -5.55
CA LEU A 52 -20.17 -34.84 -4.33
C LEU A 52 -21.64 -34.40 -4.29
N ARG A 53 -22.24 -34.12 -5.45
CA ARG A 53 -23.69 -33.84 -5.55
C ARG A 53 -24.49 -35.06 -5.17
N PHE A 54 -24.18 -36.25 -5.68
CA PHE A 54 -24.89 -37.47 -5.31
C PHE A 54 -24.70 -37.83 -3.83
N GLU A 55 -23.52 -37.63 -3.26
CA GLU A 55 -23.27 -37.81 -1.82
C GLU A 55 -24.13 -36.87 -0.97
N LYS A 56 -24.21 -35.59 -1.34
CA LYS A 56 -25.10 -34.62 -0.70
C LYS A 56 -26.56 -35.02 -0.82
N ASP A 57 -27.02 -35.39 -2.03
CA ASP A 57 -28.43 -35.81 -2.26
C ASP A 57 -28.79 -37.04 -1.43
N GLN A 58 -27.88 -37.99 -1.27
CA GLN A 58 -28.05 -39.15 -0.42
C GLN A 58 -28.16 -38.75 1.07
N ALA A 59 -27.27 -37.88 1.55
CA ALA A 59 -27.28 -37.37 2.92
C ALA A 59 -28.60 -36.62 3.21
N GLU A 60 -29.04 -35.78 2.28
CA GLU A 60 -30.30 -35.04 2.36
C GLU A 60 -31.52 -35.98 2.43
N ALA A 61 -31.55 -37.04 1.63
CA ALA A 61 -32.64 -38.02 1.66
C ALA A 61 -32.71 -38.75 3.00
N ASN A 62 -31.55 -39.10 3.58
CA ASN A 62 -31.49 -39.74 4.90
C ASN A 62 -31.97 -38.80 6.01
N LEU A 63 -31.52 -37.52 5.96
CA LEU A 63 -31.97 -36.51 6.91
C LEU A 63 -33.46 -36.28 6.84
N ARG A 64 -34.01 -36.05 5.66
CA ARG A 64 -35.49 -35.87 5.46
C ARG A 64 -36.31 -37.03 5.97
N LYS A 65 -35.80 -38.25 5.86
CA LYS A 65 -36.48 -39.42 6.43
C LYS A 65 -36.56 -39.31 7.95
N LEU A 66 -35.42 -39.02 8.59
CA LEU A 66 -35.34 -38.96 10.05
C LEU A 66 -36.07 -37.74 10.63
N GLU A 67 -36.08 -36.62 9.93
CA GLU A 67 -36.85 -35.42 10.29
C GLU A 67 -38.36 -35.76 10.41
N ARG A 68 -38.93 -36.55 9.46
CA ARG A 68 -40.32 -36.98 9.52
C ARG A 68 -40.56 -37.88 10.72
N ASP A 69 -39.62 -38.78 11.01
CA ASP A 69 -39.72 -39.66 12.16
C ASP A 69 -39.61 -38.88 13.46
N TYR A 70 -38.73 -37.90 13.53
CA TYR A 70 -38.59 -36.99 14.67
C TYR A 70 -39.88 -36.18 14.91
N GLN A 71 -40.47 -35.59 13.89
CA GLN A 71 -41.73 -34.84 14.01
C GLN A 71 -42.88 -35.75 14.55
N ARG A 72 -42.95 -37.00 14.09
CA ARG A 72 -43.90 -37.95 14.62
C ARG A 72 -43.67 -38.27 16.10
N ASN A 73 -42.40 -38.35 16.50
CA ASN A 73 -42.06 -38.61 17.90
C ASN A 73 -42.29 -37.38 18.81
N VAL A 74 -42.18 -36.16 18.28
CA VAL A 74 -42.61 -34.93 18.99
C VAL A 74 -44.09 -35.04 19.35
N ASP A 75 -44.95 -35.39 18.38
CA ASP A 75 -46.40 -35.55 18.61
C ASP A 75 -46.71 -36.67 19.64
N LEU A 76 -45.95 -37.77 19.61
CA LEU A 76 -46.09 -38.86 20.56
C LEU A 76 -45.66 -38.49 21.97
N ARG A 77 -44.55 -37.70 22.09
CA ARG A 77 -44.04 -37.16 23.36
C ARG A 77 -45.07 -36.23 24.02
N GLU A 78 -45.68 -35.34 23.26
CA GLU A 78 -46.72 -34.42 23.75
C GLU A 78 -47.94 -35.18 24.31
N ARG A 79 -48.21 -36.36 23.77
CA ARG A 79 -49.29 -37.24 24.23
C ARG A 79 -48.83 -38.21 25.33
N GLY A 80 -47.58 -38.17 25.75
CA GLY A 80 -47.06 -39.07 26.78
C GLY A 80 -46.92 -40.54 26.32
N LEU A 81 -46.81 -40.80 25.01
CA LEU A 81 -46.81 -42.13 24.40
C LEU A 81 -45.38 -42.65 24.06
N ILE A 82 -44.33 -41.90 24.34
CA ILE A 82 -42.93 -42.29 24.13
C ILE A 82 -42.12 -41.97 25.39
N SER A 83 -41.08 -42.79 25.68
CA SER A 83 -40.15 -42.50 26.78
C SER A 83 -39.22 -41.33 26.44
N GLU A 84 -38.73 -40.63 27.46
CA GLU A 84 -37.78 -39.54 27.29
C GLU A 84 -36.49 -40.02 26.60
N GLY A 85 -35.96 -41.18 26.99
CA GLY A 85 -34.78 -41.77 26.39
C GLY A 85 -34.92 -42.15 24.91
N ASP A 86 -36.11 -42.62 24.49
CA ASP A 86 -36.36 -42.91 23.08
C ASP A 86 -36.49 -41.63 22.24
N PHE A 87 -37.07 -40.60 22.83
CA PHE A 87 -37.11 -39.28 22.18
C PHE A 87 -35.71 -38.67 22.02
N ASP A 88 -34.91 -38.67 23.07
CA ASP A 88 -33.54 -38.16 23.04
C ASP A 88 -32.68 -38.90 22.00
N LYS A 89 -32.86 -40.23 21.89
CA LYS A 89 -32.13 -41.01 20.89
C LYS A 89 -32.41 -40.53 19.47
N ILE A 90 -33.69 -40.32 19.11
CA ILE A 90 -34.07 -39.87 17.77
C ILE A 90 -33.57 -38.44 17.51
N GLN A 91 -33.57 -37.61 18.54
CA GLN A 91 -33.02 -36.26 18.44
C GLN A 91 -31.53 -36.30 18.11
N TYR A 92 -30.73 -37.07 18.84
CA TYR A 92 -29.29 -37.19 18.57
C TYR A 92 -28.99 -37.84 17.22
N GLU A 93 -29.79 -38.80 16.78
CA GLU A 93 -29.67 -39.38 15.43
C GLU A 93 -29.92 -38.31 14.34
N MET A 94 -30.94 -37.45 14.54
CA MET A 94 -31.22 -36.34 13.62
C MET A 94 -30.07 -35.32 13.55
N GLU A 95 -29.51 -34.91 14.70
CA GLU A 95 -28.36 -34.02 14.77
C GLU A 95 -27.14 -34.61 14.06
N ALA A 96 -26.91 -35.94 14.19
CA ALA A 96 -25.79 -36.61 13.50
C ALA A 96 -25.99 -36.64 11.97
N LEU A 97 -27.21 -36.88 11.48
CA LEU A 97 -27.50 -36.84 10.05
C LEU A 97 -27.49 -35.41 9.48
N GLN A 98 -27.91 -34.41 10.27
CA GLN A 98 -27.77 -33.01 9.90
C GLN A 98 -26.29 -32.66 9.69
N ALA A 99 -25.42 -33.03 10.63
CA ALA A 99 -23.96 -32.78 10.48
C ALA A 99 -23.38 -33.49 9.24
N THR A 100 -23.88 -34.69 8.91
CA THR A 100 -23.46 -35.44 7.71
C THR A 100 -23.88 -34.70 6.43
N PHE A 101 -25.11 -34.20 6.38
CA PHE A 101 -25.60 -33.40 5.26
C PHE A 101 -24.83 -32.08 5.09
N ASP A 102 -24.56 -31.39 6.21
CA ASP A 102 -23.83 -30.14 6.20
C ASP A 102 -22.39 -30.31 5.67
N LEU A 103 -21.72 -31.41 6.08
CA LEU A 103 -20.41 -31.78 5.56
C LEU A 103 -20.46 -32.04 4.04
N ALA A 104 -21.36 -32.85 3.56
CA ALA A 104 -21.52 -33.17 2.14
C ALA A 104 -21.85 -31.88 1.31
N SER A 105 -22.65 -30.98 1.88
CA SER A 105 -22.99 -29.70 1.27
C SER A 105 -21.77 -28.77 1.19
N LEU A 106 -20.95 -28.75 2.23
CA LEU A 106 -19.68 -27.98 2.27
C LEU A 106 -18.69 -28.49 1.24
N GLU A 107 -18.50 -29.81 1.15
CA GLU A 107 -17.60 -30.44 0.18
C GLU A 107 -18.04 -30.17 -1.27
N LEU A 108 -19.32 -30.24 -1.56
CA LEU A 108 -19.85 -29.83 -2.86
C LEU A 108 -19.58 -28.34 -3.12
N GLY A 109 -19.76 -27.49 -2.12
CA GLY A 109 -19.45 -26.07 -2.22
C GLY A 109 -17.98 -25.81 -2.57
N TYR A 110 -17.06 -26.67 -2.18
CA TYR A 110 -15.64 -26.55 -2.52
C TYR A 110 -15.31 -26.86 -3.99
N THR A 111 -16.23 -27.40 -4.76
CA THR A 111 -16.07 -27.51 -6.22
C THR A 111 -16.13 -26.16 -6.92
N GLU A 112 -16.67 -25.14 -6.26
CA GLU A 112 -16.69 -23.77 -6.72
C GLU A 112 -15.46 -23.03 -6.18
N ILE A 113 -14.49 -22.77 -7.05
CA ILE A 113 -13.28 -22.02 -6.73
C ILE A 113 -13.64 -20.54 -6.78
N ARG A 114 -13.55 -19.86 -5.65
CA ARG A 114 -13.97 -18.45 -5.48
C ARG A 114 -12.82 -17.57 -5.02
N ALA A 115 -12.84 -16.28 -5.43
CA ALA A 115 -11.89 -15.28 -5.00
C ALA A 115 -12.01 -15.03 -3.48
N PRO A 116 -10.90 -15.13 -2.71
CA PRO A 116 -10.90 -14.88 -1.27
C PRO A 116 -10.86 -13.38 -0.92
N ILE A 117 -10.38 -12.54 -1.84
CA ILE A 117 -10.21 -11.09 -1.70
C ILE A 117 -10.68 -10.37 -2.96
N ASP A 118 -10.90 -9.05 -2.86
CA ASP A 118 -11.05 -8.17 -4.01
C ASP A 118 -9.68 -7.91 -4.64
N GLY A 119 -9.58 -7.89 -5.97
CA GLY A 119 -8.31 -7.67 -6.65
C GLY A 119 -8.35 -8.05 -8.12
N VAL A 120 -7.19 -8.36 -8.66
CA VAL A 120 -6.98 -8.79 -10.05
C VAL A 120 -6.41 -10.20 -10.04
N VAL A 121 -6.83 -11.03 -10.98
CA VAL A 121 -6.21 -12.34 -11.22
C VAL A 121 -4.80 -12.09 -11.79
N SER A 122 -3.78 -12.28 -10.97
CA SER A 122 -2.38 -12.07 -11.37
C SER A 122 -1.81 -13.28 -12.10
N GLU A 123 -2.26 -14.50 -11.75
CA GLU A 123 -1.81 -15.74 -12.38
C GLU A 123 -2.89 -16.82 -12.32
N ARG A 124 -2.91 -17.69 -13.34
CA ARG A 124 -3.82 -18.84 -13.45
C ARG A 124 -3.04 -20.12 -13.71
N PHE A 125 -3.10 -21.07 -12.78
CA PHE A 125 -2.34 -22.33 -12.83
C PHE A 125 -3.14 -23.49 -13.45
N ILE A 126 -4.46 -23.36 -13.61
CA ILE A 126 -5.34 -24.43 -14.11
C ILE A 126 -5.80 -24.15 -15.54
N LYS A 127 -6.15 -25.24 -16.24
CA LYS A 127 -6.71 -25.20 -17.61
C LYS A 127 -7.98 -26.04 -17.67
N LEU A 128 -8.88 -25.65 -18.56
CA LEU A 128 -10.12 -26.41 -18.82
C LEU A 128 -9.79 -27.86 -19.19
N GLY A 129 -10.48 -28.82 -18.60
CA GLY A 129 -10.29 -30.24 -18.80
C GLY A 129 -9.12 -30.87 -18.02
N ASN A 130 -8.34 -30.08 -17.28
CA ASN A 130 -7.31 -30.65 -16.40
C ASN A 130 -7.96 -31.28 -15.16
N THR A 131 -7.43 -32.41 -14.71
CA THR A 131 -7.74 -32.94 -13.38
C THR A 131 -6.73 -32.37 -12.39
N ILE A 132 -7.23 -31.82 -11.28
CA ILE A 132 -6.42 -31.26 -10.21
C ILE A 132 -6.68 -31.99 -8.90
N ASP A 133 -5.67 -32.04 -8.04
CA ASP A 133 -5.73 -32.65 -6.73
C ASP A 133 -6.11 -31.63 -5.65
N VAL A 134 -6.42 -32.12 -4.45
CA VAL A 134 -6.60 -31.29 -3.25
C VAL A 134 -5.31 -30.54 -2.96
N ASN A 135 -5.42 -29.25 -2.58
CA ASN A 135 -4.34 -28.30 -2.36
C ASN A 135 -3.57 -27.87 -3.61
N ALA A 136 -4.01 -28.25 -4.83
CA ALA A 136 -3.42 -27.68 -6.05
C ALA A 136 -3.66 -26.18 -6.13
N GLU A 137 -2.64 -25.44 -6.51
CA GLU A 137 -2.72 -24.00 -6.81
C GLU A 137 -3.61 -23.79 -8.04
N THR A 138 -4.52 -22.84 -7.95
CA THR A 138 -5.50 -22.60 -9.03
C THR A 138 -5.41 -21.21 -9.62
N PHE A 139 -5.46 -20.18 -8.79
CA PHE A 139 -5.33 -18.78 -9.16
C PHE A 139 -4.52 -18.03 -8.12
N GLN A 140 -3.85 -16.98 -8.54
CA GLN A 140 -3.34 -15.95 -7.64
C GLN A 140 -4.18 -14.68 -7.82
N VAL A 141 -4.69 -14.14 -6.72
CA VAL A 141 -5.48 -12.90 -6.71
C VAL A 141 -4.74 -11.86 -5.90
N THR A 142 -4.37 -10.77 -6.56
CA THR A 142 -3.55 -9.70 -6.01
C THR A 142 -4.39 -8.43 -5.84
N SER A 143 -4.47 -7.88 -4.64
CA SER A 143 -5.12 -6.59 -4.39
C SER A 143 -4.28 -5.45 -4.95
N LEU A 144 -4.88 -4.58 -5.75
CA LEU A 144 -4.24 -3.38 -6.26
C LEU A 144 -4.57 -2.11 -5.45
N GLU A 145 -5.44 -2.25 -4.45
CA GLU A 145 -5.86 -1.14 -3.57
C GLU A 145 -6.07 -1.65 -2.13
N PRO A 146 -5.36 -1.06 -1.14
CA PRO A 146 -4.25 -0.11 -1.31
C PRO A 146 -2.97 -0.82 -1.78
N LEU A 147 -2.10 -0.10 -2.50
CA LEU A 147 -0.72 -0.51 -2.68
C LEU A 147 0.10 -0.07 -1.48
N VAL A 148 1.12 -0.84 -1.13
CA VAL A 148 1.99 -0.54 0.00
C VAL A 148 3.46 -0.59 -0.41
N SER A 149 4.28 0.08 0.38
CA SER A 149 5.73 -0.04 0.28
C SER A 149 6.31 -0.15 1.68
N TYR A 150 7.28 -1.05 1.86
CA TYR A 150 7.96 -1.25 3.13
C TYR A 150 9.34 -0.64 3.08
N LEU A 151 9.49 0.52 3.73
CA LEU A 151 10.76 1.21 3.80
C LEU A 151 11.48 0.89 5.12
N HIS A 152 12.76 0.55 5.02
CA HIS A 152 13.61 0.33 6.18
C HIS A 152 14.44 1.58 6.46
N VAL A 153 14.22 2.18 7.62
CA VAL A 153 14.78 3.48 8.00
C VAL A 153 15.71 3.32 9.19
N PRO A 154 16.91 3.93 9.18
CA PRO A 154 17.84 3.89 10.31
C PRO A 154 17.21 4.43 11.59
N GLU A 155 17.52 3.81 12.75
CA GLU A 155 16.98 4.17 14.07
C GLU A 155 17.15 5.66 14.40
N ARG A 156 18.22 6.30 13.97
CA ARG A 156 18.47 7.73 14.22
C ARG A 156 17.37 8.66 13.68
N GLU A 157 16.61 8.21 12.66
CA GLU A 157 15.52 8.99 12.04
C GLU A 157 14.17 8.76 12.74
N TYR A 158 14.10 7.82 13.71
CA TYR A 158 12.86 7.42 14.38
C TYR A 158 12.07 8.60 14.97
N ARG A 159 12.77 9.59 15.54
CA ARG A 159 12.14 10.76 16.19
C ARG A 159 11.49 11.73 15.20
N ARG A 160 11.85 11.63 13.91
CA ARG A 160 11.39 12.55 12.84
C ARG A 160 10.21 12.00 12.07
N ILE A 161 9.99 10.69 12.10
CA ILE A 161 8.97 10.03 11.30
C ILE A 161 7.82 9.61 12.21
N SER A 162 6.60 9.93 11.79
CA SER A 162 5.37 9.64 12.52
C SER A 162 4.27 9.16 11.56
N PRO A 163 3.35 8.30 12.03
CA PRO A 163 2.18 7.95 11.23
C PRO A 163 1.37 9.19 10.83
N GLY A 164 0.82 9.18 9.63
CA GLY A 164 0.04 10.28 9.06
C GLY A 164 0.87 11.34 8.33
N GLN A 165 2.20 11.23 8.30
CA GLN A 165 3.03 12.15 7.50
C GLN A 165 2.82 11.90 6.00
N ASP A 166 2.83 13.00 5.26
CA ASP A 166 2.79 12.98 3.80
C ASP A 166 4.07 12.38 3.24
N ALA A 167 3.89 11.55 2.25
CA ALA A 167 4.97 10.97 1.47
C ALA A 167 4.63 11.04 -0.01
N SER A 168 5.63 10.86 -0.84
CA SER A 168 5.42 10.70 -2.27
C SER A 168 6.34 9.62 -2.80
N ILE A 169 5.89 8.95 -3.85
CA ILE A 169 6.68 7.94 -4.54
C ILE A 169 6.88 8.30 -5.99
N GLN A 170 8.08 8.12 -6.47
CA GLN A 170 8.45 8.33 -7.86
C GLN A 170 9.05 7.04 -8.40
N ILE A 171 8.49 6.55 -9.51
CA ILE A 171 8.92 5.32 -10.19
C ILE A 171 9.73 5.68 -11.41
N ASP A 172 10.93 5.11 -11.55
CA ASP A 172 11.82 5.41 -12.68
C ASP A 172 11.21 5.04 -14.04
N ALA A 173 10.40 3.98 -14.09
CA ALA A 173 9.68 3.57 -15.30
C ALA A 173 8.54 4.54 -15.71
N LEU A 174 8.08 5.42 -14.80
CA LEU A 174 7.01 6.38 -15.01
C LEU A 174 7.54 7.82 -14.83
N THR A 175 8.51 8.19 -15.64
CA THR A 175 9.26 9.46 -15.55
C THR A 175 8.31 10.68 -15.48
N GLY A 176 8.57 11.56 -14.52
CA GLY A 176 7.81 12.81 -14.35
C GLY A 176 6.47 12.65 -13.63
N ILE A 177 6.11 11.44 -13.19
CA ILE A 177 4.89 11.21 -12.41
C ILE A 177 5.29 10.96 -10.96
N ARG A 178 4.63 11.68 -10.06
CA ARG A 178 4.72 11.51 -8.61
C ARG A 178 3.37 11.02 -8.11
N PHE A 179 3.38 9.99 -7.29
CA PHE A 179 2.18 9.44 -6.66
C PHE A 179 2.17 9.85 -5.20
N ASP A 180 0.99 10.23 -4.73
CA ASP A 180 0.81 10.59 -3.33
C ASP A 180 0.81 9.33 -2.47
N ALA A 181 1.42 9.46 -1.32
CA ALA A 181 1.55 8.38 -0.36
C ALA A 181 1.49 8.92 1.07
N THR A 182 1.26 8.05 2.03
CA THR A 182 1.18 8.41 3.44
C THR A 182 1.87 7.37 4.31
N VAL A 183 2.55 7.81 5.36
CA VAL A 183 3.09 6.92 6.38
C VAL A 183 1.93 6.32 7.18
N ALA A 184 1.56 5.07 6.87
CA ALA A 184 0.44 4.40 7.51
C ALA A 184 0.80 3.86 8.90
N ARG A 185 1.97 3.20 9.01
CA ARG A 185 2.40 2.54 10.25
C ARG A 185 3.91 2.52 10.37
N ILE A 186 4.37 2.51 11.63
CA ILE A 186 5.78 2.35 11.99
C ILE A 186 5.89 1.10 12.86
N SER A 187 6.83 0.21 12.56
CA SER A 187 7.11 -0.96 13.38
C SER A 187 7.60 -0.53 14.76
N PRO A 188 7.04 -1.09 15.84
CA PRO A 188 7.52 -0.81 17.20
C PRO A 188 8.85 -1.51 17.52
N VAL A 189 9.37 -2.32 16.59
CA VAL A 189 10.57 -3.13 16.77
C VAL A 189 11.63 -2.69 15.76
N VAL A 190 12.86 -2.48 16.27
CA VAL A 190 14.06 -2.24 15.47
C VAL A 190 14.72 -3.58 15.17
N ASP A 191 15.08 -3.80 13.91
CA ASP A 191 15.90 -4.95 13.52
C ASP A 191 17.34 -4.74 14.02
N ALA A 192 17.73 -5.54 14.99
CA ALA A 192 19.06 -5.42 15.62
C ALA A 192 20.23 -5.76 14.66
N ALA A 193 19.99 -6.51 13.59
CA ALA A 193 21.02 -6.87 12.62
C ALA A 193 21.34 -5.69 11.67
N THR A 194 20.34 -4.89 11.33
CA THR A 194 20.47 -3.78 10.39
C THR A 194 20.44 -2.40 11.05
N GLY A 195 19.99 -2.30 12.32
CA GLY A 195 19.78 -1.03 13.01
C GLY A 195 18.68 -0.18 12.38
N THR A 196 17.69 -0.83 11.71
CA THR A 196 16.60 -0.15 11.02
C THR A 196 15.25 -0.54 11.60
N PHE A 197 14.26 0.30 11.41
CA PHE A 197 12.86 -0.02 11.67
C PHE A 197 12.05 0.04 10.37
N LYS A 198 11.01 -0.78 10.30
CA LYS A 198 10.15 -0.87 9.12
C LYS A 198 9.03 0.15 9.19
N ILE A 199 8.85 0.90 8.12
CA ILE A 199 7.72 1.82 7.90
C ILE A 199 6.86 1.22 6.80
N THR A 200 5.55 1.20 7.03
CA THR A 200 4.55 0.88 6.00
C THR A 200 4.02 2.19 5.44
N ILE A 201 4.17 2.34 4.15
CA ILE A 201 3.71 3.49 3.38
C ILE A 201 2.58 3.02 2.48
N GLU A 202 1.43 3.64 2.58
CA GLU A 202 0.30 3.41 1.68
C GLU A 202 0.38 4.38 0.51
N VAL A 203 0.22 3.85 -0.69
CA VAL A 203 0.35 4.59 -1.94
C VAL A 203 -1.02 4.68 -2.62
N SER A 204 -1.42 5.88 -2.99
CA SER A 204 -2.65 6.13 -3.73
C SER A 204 -2.38 6.17 -5.23
N ASP A 205 -3.00 5.27 -5.98
CA ASP A 205 -2.92 5.27 -7.45
C ASP A 205 -4.29 5.04 -8.10
N PRO A 206 -5.17 6.05 -8.12
CA PRO A 206 -6.47 5.95 -8.80
C PRO A 206 -6.35 5.64 -10.29
N SER A 207 -5.17 5.88 -10.87
CA SER A 207 -4.91 5.65 -12.30
C SER A 207 -4.52 4.20 -12.63
N ARG A 208 -4.27 3.36 -11.61
CA ARG A 208 -3.83 1.95 -11.72
C ARG A 208 -2.60 1.75 -12.60
N ARG A 209 -1.70 2.74 -12.62
CA ARG A 209 -0.43 2.68 -13.36
C ARG A 209 0.66 1.93 -12.59
N LEU A 210 0.61 1.98 -11.28
CA LEU A 210 1.52 1.25 -10.44
C LEU A 210 1.20 -0.23 -10.47
N LYS A 211 2.26 -1.03 -10.52
CA LYS A 211 2.15 -2.48 -10.42
C LYS A 211 3.00 -2.98 -9.26
N PRO A 212 2.51 -3.94 -8.47
CA PRO A 212 3.35 -4.65 -7.52
C PRO A 212 4.63 -5.15 -8.19
N GLY A 213 5.76 -5.04 -7.48
CA GLY A 213 7.09 -5.35 -8.02
C GLY A 213 7.84 -4.16 -8.64
N MET A 214 7.18 -3.03 -8.93
CA MET A 214 7.87 -1.82 -9.35
C MET A 214 8.68 -1.24 -8.20
N PHE A 215 9.86 -0.67 -8.51
CA PHE A 215 10.74 -0.02 -7.55
C PHE A 215 10.58 1.49 -7.63
N GLY A 216 10.52 2.15 -6.48
CA GLY A 216 10.35 3.59 -6.41
C GLY A 216 11.23 4.27 -5.37
N ARG A 217 11.52 5.55 -5.62
CA ARG A 217 12.06 6.46 -4.62
C ARG A 217 10.88 7.03 -3.82
N ILE A 218 11.00 6.94 -2.52
CA ILE A 218 10.01 7.42 -1.57
C ILE A 218 10.61 8.60 -0.82
N ASP A 219 9.89 9.71 -0.82
CA ASP A 219 10.24 10.92 -0.09
C ASP A 219 9.18 11.15 0.98
N ILE A 220 9.56 11.10 2.27
CA ILE A 220 8.69 11.33 3.43
C ILE A 220 8.97 12.74 3.94
N VAL A 221 7.95 13.59 4.00
CA VAL A 221 8.05 14.94 4.55
C VAL A 221 7.98 14.86 6.08
N HIS A 222 9.07 15.23 6.75
CA HIS A 222 9.12 15.16 8.21
C HIS A 222 9.14 16.53 8.90
N ASP A 223 9.42 17.61 8.17
CA ASP A 223 9.35 18.97 8.66
C ASP A 223 9.03 19.93 7.50
N THR A 224 8.20 20.94 7.75
CA THR A 224 7.83 21.95 6.75
C THR A 224 8.04 23.34 7.33
N ARG A 225 8.92 24.12 6.71
CA ARG A 225 9.21 25.51 7.08
C ARG A 225 8.64 26.44 6.01
N ALA A 226 7.42 26.88 6.23
CA ALA A 226 6.65 27.67 5.25
C ALA A 226 7.26 29.06 5.00
N GLN A 227 7.97 29.63 5.98
CA GLN A 227 8.54 30.99 5.94
C GLN A 227 10.07 31.00 5.89
N ALA A 228 10.68 29.90 5.44
CA ALA A 228 12.14 29.83 5.32
C ALA A 228 12.64 30.73 4.18
N LEU A 229 13.65 31.56 4.46
CA LEU A 229 14.38 32.29 3.43
C LEU A 229 15.09 31.28 2.55
N GLN A 230 14.85 31.31 1.25
CA GLN A 230 15.40 30.35 0.30
C GLN A 230 16.21 31.05 -0.76
N ILE A 231 17.40 30.51 -1.03
CA ILE A 231 18.26 30.99 -2.12
C ILE A 231 18.62 29.84 -3.07
N PRO A 232 18.87 30.11 -4.36
CA PRO A 232 19.36 29.06 -5.25
C PRO A 232 20.69 28.48 -4.74
N ARG A 233 20.81 27.16 -4.73
CA ARG A 233 22.06 26.50 -4.31
C ARG A 233 23.26 26.94 -5.11
N SER A 234 23.06 27.37 -6.37
CA SER A 234 24.13 27.95 -7.21
C SER A 234 24.73 29.24 -6.66
N ALA A 235 24.04 29.94 -5.75
CA ALA A 235 24.55 31.15 -5.12
C ALA A 235 25.46 30.87 -3.92
N VAL A 236 25.41 29.63 -3.37
CA VAL A 236 26.19 29.24 -2.19
C VAL A 236 27.55 28.70 -2.59
N ILE A 237 28.59 29.27 -2.02
CA ILE A 237 29.97 28.85 -2.20
C ILE A 237 30.47 28.23 -0.90
N GLU A 238 31.09 27.07 -1.00
CA GLU A 238 31.73 26.40 0.14
C GLU A 238 33.22 26.74 0.18
N GLU A 239 33.65 27.46 1.19
CA GLU A 239 35.04 27.86 1.35
C GLU A 239 35.52 27.59 2.77
N SER A 240 36.58 26.81 2.91
CA SER A 240 37.17 26.42 4.22
C SER A 240 36.20 25.81 5.24
N GLY A 241 35.12 25.16 4.76
CA GLY A 241 34.09 24.53 5.62
C GLY A 241 32.98 25.48 6.05
N GLU A 242 32.95 26.71 5.54
CA GLU A 242 31.89 27.68 5.73
C GLU A 242 31.09 27.87 4.44
N SER A 243 29.77 28.04 4.56
CA SER A 243 28.93 28.44 3.43
C SER A 243 28.87 29.96 3.34
N ILE A 244 29.18 30.48 2.17
CA ILE A 244 29.21 31.91 1.92
C ILE A 244 28.36 32.28 0.71
N VAL A 245 27.90 33.53 0.69
CA VAL A 245 27.28 34.19 -0.46
C VAL A 245 27.89 35.56 -0.67
N TYR A 246 27.74 36.10 -1.87
CA TYR A 246 28.03 37.50 -2.13
C TYR A 246 26.74 38.30 -2.15
N VAL A 247 26.64 39.28 -1.27
CA VAL A 247 25.53 40.27 -1.20
C VAL A 247 25.98 41.52 -1.92
N VAL A 248 25.11 42.12 -2.72
CA VAL A 248 25.40 43.38 -3.43
C VAL A 248 24.80 44.54 -2.65
N SER A 249 25.64 45.49 -2.26
CA SER A 249 25.24 46.76 -1.67
C SER A 249 26.03 47.87 -2.36
N ASP A 250 25.35 48.90 -2.86
CA ASP A 250 25.95 50.05 -3.51
C ASP A 250 26.97 49.67 -4.64
N GLU A 251 26.61 48.73 -5.50
CA GLU A 251 27.48 48.21 -6.59
C GLU A 251 28.77 47.51 -6.11
N VAL A 252 28.82 47.09 -4.85
CA VAL A 252 29.95 46.37 -4.26
C VAL A 252 29.49 45.02 -3.79
N ALA A 253 30.23 43.95 -4.13
CA ALA A 253 29.97 42.60 -3.64
C ALA A 253 30.65 42.37 -2.30
N GLU A 254 29.86 42.13 -1.27
CA GLU A 254 30.33 41.81 0.08
C GLU A 254 30.22 40.33 0.33
N LYS A 255 31.29 39.69 0.76
CA LYS A 255 31.31 38.30 1.20
C LYS A 255 30.61 38.18 2.54
N ARG A 256 29.55 37.34 2.63
CA ARG A 256 28.83 37.13 3.85
C ARG A 256 28.75 35.63 4.16
N ILE A 257 29.06 35.27 5.39
CA ILE A 257 28.91 33.89 5.89
C ILE A 257 27.43 33.66 6.21
N ILE A 258 26.93 32.52 5.77
CA ILE A 258 25.55 32.12 6.02
C ILE A 258 25.52 30.75 6.70
N HIS A 259 24.44 30.50 7.46
CA HIS A 259 24.12 29.19 7.97
C HIS A 259 23.00 28.60 7.12
N THR A 260 23.30 27.51 6.44
CA THR A 260 22.34 26.83 5.58
C THR A 260 21.56 25.79 6.36
N GLY A 261 20.26 25.62 6.04
CA GLY A 261 19.38 24.60 6.56
C GLY A 261 19.05 23.51 5.53
N TYR A 262 17.76 23.26 5.33
CA TYR A 262 17.30 22.26 4.38
C TYR A 262 17.49 22.67 2.92
N SER A 263 17.56 21.66 2.03
CA SER A 263 17.65 21.88 0.58
C SER A 263 16.51 21.18 -0.12
N GLU A 264 15.81 21.87 -1.01
CA GLU A 264 14.71 21.34 -1.80
C GLU A 264 14.72 21.92 -3.21
N SER A 265 14.58 21.06 -4.23
CA SER A 265 14.38 21.47 -5.64
C SER A 265 15.41 22.48 -6.17
N GLY A 266 16.67 22.37 -5.72
CA GLY A 266 17.75 23.28 -6.17
C GLY A 266 17.87 24.57 -5.37
N ASN A 267 17.03 24.79 -4.36
CA ASN A 267 17.13 25.87 -3.39
C ASN A 267 17.69 25.37 -2.05
N VAL A 268 18.25 26.26 -1.28
CA VAL A 268 18.78 26.03 0.06
C VAL A 268 18.17 27.04 1.01
N GLU A 269 17.74 26.57 2.18
CA GLU A 269 17.29 27.42 3.28
C GLU A 269 18.48 28.16 3.87
N VAL A 270 18.29 29.43 4.14
CA VAL A 270 19.23 30.25 4.94
C VAL A 270 18.60 30.45 6.31
N VAL A 271 19.23 29.89 7.35
CA VAL A 271 18.75 29.96 8.72
C VAL A 271 19.24 31.27 9.38
N ASP A 272 20.42 31.74 8.99
CA ASP A 272 21.04 32.95 9.52
C ASP A 272 22.05 33.52 8.54
N GLY A 273 22.28 34.84 8.59
CA GLY A 273 23.29 35.56 7.79
C GLY A 273 22.76 36.33 6.59
N LEU A 274 21.45 36.24 6.27
CA LEU A 274 20.80 37.06 5.23
C LEU A 274 19.46 37.59 5.69
N ASP A 275 19.10 38.74 5.18
CA ASP A 275 17.78 39.36 5.33
C ASP A 275 16.96 39.22 4.02
N ASP A 276 15.62 39.27 4.11
CA ASP A 276 14.71 39.19 2.95
C ASP A 276 14.93 40.29 1.89
N SER A 277 15.58 41.38 2.26
CA SER A 277 15.90 42.51 1.37
C SER A 277 17.26 42.43 0.71
N ASP A 278 18.09 41.44 1.07
CA ASP A 278 19.45 41.31 0.53
C ASP A 278 19.42 40.88 -0.94
N GLU A 279 20.21 41.56 -1.79
CA GLU A 279 20.45 41.18 -3.17
C GLU A 279 21.66 40.26 -3.26
N ILE A 280 21.48 39.01 -3.73
CA ILE A 280 22.57 38.04 -3.81
C ILE A 280 23.04 37.77 -5.22
N VAL A 281 24.31 37.45 -5.38
CA VAL A 281 24.91 37.07 -6.66
C VAL A 281 24.66 35.57 -6.92
N VAL A 282 23.87 35.28 -7.93
CA VAL A 282 23.55 33.88 -8.32
C VAL A 282 24.52 33.36 -9.40
N VAL A 283 24.99 34.24 -10.28
CA VAL A 283 25.87 33.90 -11.41
C VAL A 283 27.09 34.86 -11.44
N GLY A 284 28.26 34.32 -11.73
CA GLY A 284 29.49 35.14 -11.86
C GLY A 284 30.28 35.26 -10.55
N HIS A 285 29.88 34.62 -9.49
CA HIS A 285 30.50 34.68 -8.15
C HIS A 285 31.91 34.06 -8.08
N THR A 286 32.29 33.19 -9.02
CA THR A 286 33.54 32.38 -8.96
C THR A 286 34.80 33.24 -8.97
N ASN A 287 34.75 34.45 -9.54
CA ASN A 287 35.89 35.38 -9.64
C ASN A 287 35.76 36.59 -8.71
N LEU A 288 34.70 36.64 -7.89
CA LEU A 288 34.49 37.76 -6.98
C LEU A 288 35.41 37.66 -5.74
N LYS A 289 35.87 38.80 -5.27
CA LYS A 289 36.53 38.97 -3.98
C LYS A 289 35.70 39.92 -3.12
N ASN A 290 35.85 39.83 -1.83
CA ASN A 290 35.19 40.77 -0.93
C ASN A 290 35.56 42.22 -1.31
N GLY A 291 34.58 43.10 -1.47
CA GLY A 291 34.74 44.47 -1.89
C GLY A 291 34.91 44.69 -3.41
N SER A 292 34.68 43.67 -4.24
CA SER A 292 34.72 43.82 -5.71
C SER A 292 33.58 44.71 -6.19
N LYS A 293 33.88 45.67 -7.07
CA LYS A 293 32.84 46.43 -7.77
C LYS A 293 32.14 45.54 -8.79
N VAL A 294 30.80 45.52 -8.74
CA VAL A 294 29.96 44.74 -9.62
C VAL A 294 28.98 45.64 -10.35
N SER A 295 28.63 45.26 -11.57
CA SER A 295 27.53 45.85 -12.29
C SER A 295 26.40 44.81 -12.36
N VAL A 296 25.27 45.12 -11.79
CA VAL A 296 24.12 44.23 -11.79
C VAL A 296 23.54 44.19 -13.20
N ILE A 297 23.69 43.06 -13.88
CA ILE A 297 22.99 42.80 -15.13
C ILE A 297 21.67 42.14 -14.75
N ASN A 298 20.59 42.89 -14.74
CA ASN A 298 19.25 42.33 -14.53
C ASN A 298 18.88 41.43 -15.73
N GLY A 299 19.35 40.19 -15.69
CA GLY A 299 18.81 39.10 -16.50
C GLY A 299 17.46 38.71 -15.90
N THR A 300 16.55 38.26 -16.75
CA THR A 300 15.22 37.66 -16.39
C THR A 300 15.35 36.45 -15.45
N GLY A 301 15.83 36.68 -14.24
CA GLY A 301 16.08 35.69 -13.20
C GLY A 301 16.30 36.31 -11.83
N ALA A 302 15.97 37.59 -11.65
CA ALA A 302 15.92 38.17 -10.31
C ALA A 302 14.80 37.49 -9.54
N ALA A 303 15.13 36.51 -8.71
CA ALA A 303 14.23 35.95 -7.73
C ALA A 303 13.95 37.03 -6.69
N ASN A 304 12.87 37.78 -6.89
CA ASN A 304 12.31 38.58 -5.81
C ASN A 304 11.88 37.58 -4.70
N LEU A 305 12.55 37.65 -3.58
CA LEU A 305 12.26 36.91 -2.34
C LEU A 305 10.97 37.40 -1.66
N SER A 306 9.92 37.67 -2.42
CA SER A 306 8.64 38.02 -1.87
C SER A 306 7.80 36.75 -1.65
N ALA A 307 7.59 36.40 -0.38
CA ALA A 307 6.59 35.43 0.02
C ALA A 307 5.23 35.80 -0.59
N ARG A 308 4.75 35.03 -1.55
CA ARG A 308 3.36 35.09 -2.00
C ARG A 308 2.49 34.51 -0.89
N ALA A 309 1.95 35.39 -0.04
CA ALA A 309 0.80 35.07 0.77
C ALA A 309 -0.35 34.67 -0.18
N GLY A 310 -0.72 33.41 -0.18
CA GLY A 310 -1.90 32.91 -0.86
C GLY A 310 -3.14 33.49 -0.21
N ALA A 311 -3.81 34.40 -0.88
CA ALA A 311 -5.18 34.73 -0.56
C ALA A 311 -6.08 33.62 -1.09
N SER A 312 -6.59 32.80 -0.20
CA SER A 312 -7.80 32.04 -0.41
C SER A 312 -8.97 32.94 -0.05
N GLY A 313 -9.78 33.30 -1.01
CA GLY A 313 -11.03 33.99 -0.85
C GLY A 313 -12.05 33.45 -1.82
N GLU A 314 -13.12 32.91 -1.28
CA GLU A 314 -14.42 32.51 -1.82
C GLU A 314 -14.50 31.18 -2.56
#